data_da2fbd740866df1409b7c74a587835ad
#
_entry.id   da2fbd740866df1409b7c74a587835ad
#
_cell.length_a   1.000
_cell.length_b   1.000
_cell.length_c   1.000
_cell.angle_alpha   90.00
_cell.angle_beta   90.00
_cell.angle_gamma   90.00
#
_symmetry.space_group_name_H-M   'P 1'
#
loop_
_entity.id
_entity.type
_entity.pdbx_description
1 polymer ?
#
loop_
_entity_poly.entity_id
_entity_poly.type
_entity_poly.pdbx_seq_one_letter_code
_entity_poly.pdbx_strand_id
1 'polypeptide(L)'
;IRPGTDSATGEPIDIITSYQLAGSDDEGMKRRIALEACPGFGSCGGMFTYNTMQTFIGVVGMQPLHMVSPASQDDRRLTEFPDQLIDCLDNMVAKDIKPRDIVTNESIRNAIIVAMAVGGSTNVMLHAPEIARAAGYTNFSADVMSAEEFNHLSTNVVPVIVDARPFGRFSMVDIDARGGIQVFVKDLLDAGLLNGDVLTCTGETLAEQLARLDPPAPDGDVIHSVAKPYKPCLLYTSPSPRDCK
;
A
#
# COMPACT_ATOMS: atom_id res chain seq x y z
N ILE A 1 4.80 5.71 10.31
CA ILE A 1 5.32 5.74 11.69
C ILE A 1 5.45 4.31 12.20
N ARG A 2 6.45 4.03 13.03
CA ARG A 2 6.60 2.72 13.69
C ARG A 2 5.60 2.59 14.84
N PRO A 3 5.14 1.36 15.18
CA PRO A 3 4.42 1.12 16.42
C PRO A 3 5.23 1.57 17.63
N GLY A 4 4.55 2.00 18.69
CA GLY A 4 5.14 2.27 19.97
C GLY A 4 5.26 1.02 20.84
N THR A 5 5.67 1.22 22.09
CA THR A 5 5.75 0.14 23.10
C THR A 5 5.09 0.64 24.38
N ASP A 6 4.15 -0.13 24.92
CA ASP A 6 3.58 0.17 26.22
C ASP A 6 4.64 0.00 27.30
N SER A 7 5.02 1.10 27.98
CA SER A 7 6.04 1.10 29.03
C SER A 7 5.69 0.23 30.25
N ALA A 8 4.42 -0.09 30.46
CA ALA A 8 3.97 -0.93 31.57
C ALA A 8 4.04 -2.42 31.27
N THR A 9 3.86 -2.84 30.00
CA THR A 9 3.77 -4.26 29.62
C THR A 9 4.91 -4.71 28.72
N GLY A 10 5.59 -3.78 28.03
CA GLY A 10 6.59 -4.07 27.01
C GLY A 10 5.99 -4.50 25.66
N GLU A 11 4.66 -4.53 25.54
CA GLU A 11 3.98 -4.96 24.33
C GLU A 11 3.95 -3.86 23.26
N PRO A 12 4.00 -4.22 21.96
CA PRO A 12 3.85 -3.26 20.88
C PRO A 12 2.42 -2.71 20.85
N ILE A 13 2.32 -1.39 20.70
CA ILE A 13 1.05 -0.65 20.64
C ILE A 13 1.05 0.32 19.46
N ASP A 14 -0.14 0.64 18.99
CA ASP A 14 -0.33 1.58 17.87
C ASP A 14 -1.61 2.42 18.04
N ILE A 15 -1.95 3.18 17.01
CA ILE A 15 -3.16 4.03 17.03
C ILE A 15 -4.45 3.22 17.24
N ILE A 16 -4.51 1.97 16.78
CA ILE A 16 -5.68 1.10 16.99
C ILE A 16 -5.82 0.75 18.46
N THR A 17 -4.72 0.43 19.13
CA THR A 17 -4.69 0.22 20.59
C THR A 17 -5.24 1.43 21.33
N SER A 18 -4.84 2.64 20.93
CA SER A 18 -5.36 3.87 21.53
C SER A 18 -6.88 4.03 21.33
N TYR A 19 -7.39 3.73 20.13
CA TYR A 19 -8.84 3.78 19.86
C TYR A 19 -9.64 2.73 20.62
N GLN A 20 -9.11 1.52 20.76
CA GLN A 20 -9.75 0.45 21.52
C GLN A 20 -9.92 0.80 23.00
N LEU A 21 -9.01 1.61 23.55
CA LEU A 21 -9.04 2.06 24.93
C LEU A 21 -9.87 3.33 25.16
N ALA A 22 -10.41 3.95 24.12
CA ALA A 22 -11.18 5.20 24.25
C ALA A 22 -12.38 5.08 25.21
N GLY A 23 -12.99 3.89 25.30
CA GLY A 23 -14.10 3.60 26.22
C GLY A 23 -13.67 3.06 27.60
N SER A 24 -12.38 2.99 27.92
CA SER A 24 -11.89 2.56 29.23
C SER A 24 -12.12 3.64 30.30
N ASP A 25 -12.40 3.22 31.54
CA ASP A 25 -12.48 4.14 32.71
C ASP A 25 -11.10 4.43 33.30
N ASP A 26 -10.04 3.74 32.88
CA ASP A 26 -8.67 3.99 33.30
C ASP A 26 -8.03 5.13 32.54
N GLU A 27 -8.18 6.35 33.05
CA GLU A 27 -7.59 7.56 32.47
C GLU A 27 -6.05 7.55 32.46
N GLY A 28 -5.42 6.87 33.43
CA GLY A 28 -3.96 6.71 33.47
C GLY A 28 -3.46 5.86 32.30
N MET A 29 -4.10 4.72 32.05
CA MET A 29 -3.80 3.86 30.91
C MET A 29 -4.07 4.58 29.59
N LYS A 30 -5.23 5.21 29.43
CA LYS A 30 -5.57 5.96 28.20
C LYS A 30 -4.51 6.99 27.87
N ARG A 31 -4.11 7.79 28.86
CA ARG A 31 -3.08 8.82 28.67
C ARG A 31 -1.72 8.21 28.29
N ARG A 32 -1.30 7.15 28.98
CA ARG A 32 -0.03 6.45 28.67
C ARG A 32 -0.04 5.93 27.24
N ILE A 33 -1.04 5.16 26.86
CA ILE A 33 -1.14 4.58 25.50
C ILE A 33 -1.23 5.66 24.43
N ALA A 34 -1.97 6.74 24.65
CA ALA A 34 -2.04 7.86 23.71
C ALA A 34 -0.69 8.55 23.47
N LEU A 35 0.16 8.61 24.47
CA LEU A 35 1.50 9.19 24.35
C LEU A 35 2.53 8.25 23.73
N GLU A 36 2.37 6.95 23.92
CA GLU A 36 3.36 5.93 23.56
C GLU A 36 3.05 5.19 22.24
N ALA A 37 1.78 5.17 21.80
CA ALA A 37 1.34 4.35 20.67
C ALA A 37 1.95 4.78 19.31
N CYS A 38 2.28 6.06 19.15
CA CYS A 38 2.77 6.61 17.89
C CYS A 38 4.01 7.48 18.12
N PRO A 39 5.16 6.90 18.45
CA PRO A 39 6.36 7.65 18.73
C PRO A 39 6.98 8.28 17.48
N GLY A 40 7.34 9.56 17.56
CA GLY A 40 8.03 10.27 16.49
C GLY A 40 7.07 10.95 15.50
N PHE A 41 7.46 11.02 14.22
CA PHE A 41 6.73 11.71 13.16
C PHE A 41 6.39 10.79 12.00
N GLY A 42 5.37 11.15 11.24
CA GLY A 42 4.91 10.41 10.05
C GLY A 42 3.42 10.10 10.09
N SER A 43 2.95 9.40 9.08
CA SER A 43 1.57 8.93 8.97
C SER A 43 1.35 7.62 9.71
N CYS A 44 0.09 7.20 9.82
CA CYS A 44 -0.29 5.96 10.48
C CYS A 44 0.47 4.75 9.94
N GLY A 45 0.82 3.80 10.81
CA GLY A 45 1.61 2.61 10.45
C GLY A 45 0.82 1.49 9.77
N GLY A 46 -0.52 1.50 9.82
CA GLY A 46 -1.36 0.51 9.14
C GLY A 46 -1.63 0.84 7.67
N MET A 47 -2.30 -0.08 6.96
CA MET A 47 -2.74 0.10 5.57
C MET A 47 -4.00 0.98 5.50
N PHE A 48 -3.93 2.16 6.14
CA PHE A 48 -4.92 3.22 6.06
C PHE A 48 -4.71 4.05 4.79
N THR A 49 -5.41 5.18 4.67
CA THR A 49 -5.42 6.00 3.45
C THR A 49 -4.02 6.37 2.97
N TYR A 50 -3.13 6.82 3.88
CA TYR A 50 -1.77 7.22 3.49
C TYR A 50 -0.99 6.05 2.86
N ASN A 51 -0.85 4.93 3.56
CA ASN A 51 -0.07 3.80 3.06
C ASN A 51 -0.72 3.15 1.84
N THR A 52 -2.05 3.13 1.76
CA THR A 52 -2.76 2.70 0.55
C THR A 52 -2.42 3.59 -0.64
N MET A 53 -2.47 4.92 -0.46
CA MET A 53 -2.16 5.84 -1.56
C MET A 53 -0.67 5.90 -1.89
N GLN A 54 0.21 5.70 -0.92
CA GLN A 54 1.64 5.58 -1.19
C GLN A 54 1.95 4.29 -1.98
N THR A 55 1.32 3.17 -1.62
CA THR A 55 1.38 1.92 -2.40
C THR A 55 0.82 2.14 -3.81
N PHE A 56 -0.32 2.80 -3.91
CA PHE A 56 -0.95 3.17 -5.19
C PHE A 56 0.02 3.96 -6.09
N ILE A 57 0.66 5.00 -5.56
CA ILE A 57 1.62 5.84 -6.33
C ILE A 57 2.84 5.02 -6.75
N GLY A 58 3.33 4.12 -5.89
CA GLY A 58 4.42 3.21 -6.23
C GLY A 58 4.06 2.27 -7.38
N VAL A 59 2.84 1.68 -7.34
CA VAL A 59 2.37 0.75 -8.39
C VAL A 59 2.01 1.48 -9.69
N VAL A 60 1.49 2.70 -9.62
CA VAL A 60 1.34 3.57 -10.81
C VAL A 60 2.69 3.82 -11.48
N GLY A 61 3.79 3.73 -10.74
CA GLY A 61 5.14 3.92 -11.26
C GLY A 61 5.75 5.30 -11.00
N MET A 62 5.07 6.18 -10.25
CA MET A 62 5.57 7.53 -9.93
C MET A 62 6.55 7.56 -8.75
N GLN A 63 6.79 6.41 -8.13
CA GLN A 63 7.79 6.22 -7.07
C GLN A 63 8.40 4.81 -7.20
N PRO A 64 9.72 4.63 -7.01
CA PRO A 64 10.32 3.29 -6.97
C PRO A 64 9.69 2.42 -5.87
N LEU A 65 9.36 1.17 -6.19
CA LEU A 65 8.59 0.28 -5.30
C LEU A 65 9.26 0.08 -3.93
N HIS A 66 10.58 -0.10 -3.89
CA HIS A 66 11.33 -0.34 -2.66
C HIS A 66 11.36 0.86 -1.69
N MET A 67 11.00 2.05 -2.17
CA MET A 67 10.95 3.26 -1.35
C MET A 67 9.60 3.46 -0.64
N VAL A 68 8.60 2.62 -0.93
CA VAL A 68 7.23 2.79 -0.41
C VAL A 68 7.13 2.37 1.05
N SER A 69 7.61 1.18 1.41
CA SER A 69 7.36 0.54 2.70
C SER A 69 8.13 1.14 3.89
N PRO A 70 9.38 1.65 3.75
CA PRO A 70 10.16 2.13 4.87
C PRO A 70 9.45 3.22 5.68
N ALA A 71 9.54 3.15 7.01
CA ALA A 71 8.98 4.15 7.90
C ALA A 71 9.59 5.55 7.66
N SER A 72 8.89 6.61 8.06
CA SER A 72 9.38 7.99 7.93
C SER A 72 10.72 8.24 8.64
N GLN A 73 11.00 7.47 9.70
CA GLN A 73 12.21 7.54 10.50
C GLN A 73 13.28 6.53 10.07
N ASP A 74 13.11 5.89 8.92
CA ASP A 74 14.10 4.95 8.38
C ASP A 74 15.28 5.71 7.79
N ASP A 75 16.51 5.31 8.16
CA ASP A 75 17.73 6.01 7.74
C ASP A 75 17.89 6.01 6.21
N ARG A 76 17.40 4.99 5.50
CA ARG A 76 17.43 4.92 4.03
C ARG A 76 16.81 6.15 3.37
N ARG A 77 15.80 6.76 4.02
CA ARG A 77 15.14 7.99 3.52
C ARG A 77 16.05 9.22 3.49
N LEU A 78 17.10 9.23 4.29
CA LEU A 78 18.05 10.34 4.37
C LEU A 78 19.39 10.01 3.71
N THR A 79 19.75 8.73 3.61
CA THR A 79 21.09 8.31 3.16
C THR A 79 21.11 7.75 1.73
N GLU A 80 20.09 7.00 1.33
CA GLU A 80 20.08 6.27 0.06
C GLU A 80 19.04 6.82 -0.94
N PHE A 81 17.81 7.10 -0.46
CA PHE A 81 16.73 7.46 -1.36
C PHE A 81 16.90 8.80 -2.09
N PRO A 82 17.53 9.84 -1.49
CA PRO A 82 17.74 11.09 -2.21
C PRO A 82 18.55 10.92 -3.50
N ASP A 83 19.67 10.17 -3.44
CA ASP A 83 20.52 9.94 -4.61
C ASP A 83 19.79 9.10 -5.66
N GLN A 84 19.09 8.04 -5.24
CA GLN A 84 18.31 7.21 -6.15
C GLN A 84 17.14 7.97 -6.81
N LEU A 85 16.53 8.94 -6.12
CA LEU A 85 15.49 9.81 -6.70
C LEU A 85 16.07 10.78 -7.71
N ILE A 86 17.29 11.30 -7.48
CA ILE A 86 18.03 12.12 -8.45
C ILE A 86 18.31 11.29 -9.70
N ASP A 87 18.82 10.07 -9.55
CA ASP A 87 19.05 9.16 -10.68
C ASP A 87 17.77 8.87 -11.48
N CYS A 88 16.62 8.69 -10.79
CA CYS A 88 15.33 8.55 -11.47
C CYS A 88 14.97 9.80 -12.28
N LEU A 89 15.13 11.00 -11.72
CA LEU A 89 14.84 12.26 -12.39
C LEU A 89 15.75 12.47 -13.60
N ASP A 90 17.05 12.25 -13.45
CA ASP A 90 18.03 12.36 -14.53
C ASP A 90 17.69 11.40 -15.68
N ASN A 91 17.32 10.15 -15.34
CA ASN A 91 16.90 9.17 -16.33
C ASN A 91 15.60 9.56 -17.05
N MET A 92 14.60 10.07 -16.31
CA MET A 92 13.36 10.58 -16.91
C MET A 92 13.64 11.74 -17.89
N VAL A 93 14.50 12.68 -17.49
CA VAL A 93 14.88 13.80 -18.35
C VAL A 93 15.64 13.32 -19.59
N ALA A 94 16.62 12.43 -19.41
CA ALA A 94 17.43 11.89 -20.50
C ALA A 94 16.63 11.10 -21.54
N LYS A 95 15.58 10.40 -21.08
CA LYS A 95 14.69 9.59 -21.93
C LYS A 95 13.41 10.33 -22.37
N ASP A 96 13.26 11.60 -22.02
CA ASP A 96 12.05 12.43 -22.25
C ASP A 96 10.76 11.77 -21.69
N ILE A 97 10.87 11.05 -20.57
CA ILE A 97 9.72 10.43 -19.90
C ILE A 97 8.96 11.48 -19.12
N LYS A 98 7.67 11.62 -19.41
CA LYS A 98 6.76 12.54 -18.74
C LYS A 98 5.83 11.82 -17.78
N PRO A 99 5.31 12.48 -16.73
CA PRO A 99 4.33 11.87 -15.84
C PRO A 99 3.13 11.22 -16.57
N ARG A 100 2.73 11.77 -17.72
CA ARG A 100 1.63 11.22 -18.54
C ARG A 100 1.98 9.92 -19.28
N ASP A 101 3.26 9.64 -19.45
CA ASP A 101 3.71 8.37 -20.03
C ASP A 101 3.66 7.24 -18.99
N ILE A 102 3.73 7.61 -17.71
CA ILE A 102 3.69 6.71 -16.55
C ILE A 102 2.26 6.52 -16.04
N VAL A 103 1.53 7.63 -15.85
CA VAL A 103 0.16 7.62 -15.30
C VAL A 103 -0.82 7.31 -16.43
N THR A 104 -0.97 6.03 -16.73
CA THR A 104 -1.88 5.50 -17.75
C THR A 104 -3.12 4.85 -17.13
N ASN A 105 -4.15 4.59 -17.93
CA ASN A 105 -5.30 3.82 -17.48
C ASN A 105 -4.90 2.46 -16.91
N GLU A 106 -3.94 1.79 -17.52
CA GLU A 106 -3.46 0.47 -17.09
C GLU A 106 -2.66 0.54 -15.79
N SER A 107 -1.79 1.56 -15.62
CA SER A 107 -1.06 1.73 -14.37
C SER A 107 -1.98 2.09 -13.19
N ILE A 108 -3.01 2.90 -13.42
CA ILE A 108 -4.05 3.21 -12.43
C ILE A 108 -4.85 1.95 -12.10
N ARG A 109 -5.21 1.13 -13.10
CA ARG A 109 -5.90 -0.14 -12.92
C ARG A 109 -5.08 -1.11 -12.06
N ASN A 110 -3.80 -1.28 -12.36
CA ASN A 110 -2.87 -2.07 -11.53
C ASN A 110 -2.91 -1.61 -10.07
N ALA A 111 -2.81 -0.31 -9.84
CA ALA A 111 -2.79 0.24 -8.50
C ALA A 111 -4.10 0.04 -7.72
N ILE A 112 -5.26 0.06 -8.40
CA ILE A 112 -6.56 -0.28 -7.81
C ILE A 112 -6.59 -1.78 -7.42
N ILE A 113 -6.12 -2.67 -8.29
CA ILE A 113 -6.06 -4.12 -8.01
C ILE A 113 -5.16 -4.38 -6.80
N VAL A 114 -3.98 -3.75 -6.74
CA VAL A 114 -3.10 -3.87 -5.57
C VAL A 114 -3.76 -3.32 -4.30
N ALA A 115 -4.46 -2.19 -4.38
CA ALA A 115 -5.20 -1.66 -3.23
C ALA A 115 -6.27 -2.63 -2.71
N MET A 116 -6.95 -3.37 -3.61
CA MET A 116 -7.85 -4.46 -3.23
C MET A 116 -7.09 -5.59 -2.52
N ALA A 117 -5.98 -6.04 -3.10
CA ALA A 117 -5.21 -7.18 -2.62
C ALA A 117 -4.56 -6.94 -1.24
N VAL A 118 -4.31 -5.71 -0.86
CA VAL A 118 -3.76 -5.35 0.46
C VAL A 118 -4.85 -5.01 1.49
N GLY A 119 -6.14 -5.09 1.14
CA GLY A 119 -7.22 -4.63 2.00
C GLY A 119 -7.12 -3.14 2.32
N GLY A 120 -6.75 -2.32 1.33
CA GLY A 120 -6.48 -0.90 1.46
C GLY A 120 -7.72 -0.05 1.76
N SER A 121 -7.51 1.24 1.92
CA SER A 121 -8.56 2.21 2.22
C SER A 121 -9.50 2.44 1.04
N THR A 122 -10.81 2.52 1.31
CA THR A 122 -11.83 2.90 0.32
C THR A 122 -11.62 4.30 -0.28
N ASN A 123 -10.79 5.15 0.34
CA ASN A 123 -10.42 6.45 -0.20
C ASN A 123 -9.71 6.36 -1.58
N VAL A 124 -9.19 5.19 -1.95
CA VAL A 124 -8.69 4.98 -3.32
C VAL A 124 -9.76 5.29 -4.37
N MET A 125 -11.04 5.02 -4.06
CA MET A 125 -12.17 5.29 -4.95
C MET A 125 -12.51 6.79 -5.08
N LEU A 126 -12.01 7.63 -4.19
CA LEU A 126 -12.06 9.09 -4.32
C LEU A 126 -10.87 9.63 -5.11
N HIS A 127 -9.68 9.09 -4.85
CA HIS A 127 -8.44 9.63 -5.39
C HIS A 127 -8.13 9.11 -6.80
N ALA A 128 -8.36 7.83 -7.08
CA ALA A 128 -8.05 7.25 -8.39
C ALA A 128 -8.78 7.93 -9.56
N PRO A 129 -10.10 8.24 -9.48
CA PRO A 129 -10.79 8.99 -10.54
C PRO A 129 -10.22 10.40 -10.76
N GLU A 130 -9.81 11.08 -9.70
CA GLU A 130 -9.24 12.43 -9.83
C GLU A 130 -7.83 12.40 -10.41
N ILE A 131 -7.01 11.42 -10.05
CA ILE A 131 -5.69 11.18 -10.66
C ILE A 131 -5.87 10.86 -12.16
N ALA A 132 -6.82 9.99 -12.50
CA ALA A 132 -7.15 9.65 -13.88
C ALA A 132 -7.59 10.88 -14.67
N ARG A 133 -8.47 11.71 -14.10
CA ARG A 133 -8.93 12.96 -14.72
C ARG A 133 -7.77 13.92 -14.98
N ALA A 134 -6.86 14.08 -14.03
CA ALA A 134 -5.67 14.91 -14.18
C ALA A 134 -4.71 14.36 -15.24
N ALA A 135 -4.67 13.04 -15.43
CA ALA A 135 -3.90 12.39 -16.50
C ALA A 135 -4.57 12.49 -17.88
N GLY A 136 -5.85 12.92 -17.95
CA GLY A 136 -6.59 13.11 -19.20
C GLY A 136 -7.71 12.09 -19.45
N TYR A 137 -7.91 11.12 -18.55
CA TYR A 137 -9.00 10.15 -18.58
C TYR A 137 -10.26 10.74 -17.96
N THR A 138 -11.08 11.42 -18.75
CA THR A 138 -12.22 12.20 -18.25
C THR A 138 -13.45 11.37 -17.93
N ASN A 139 -13.54 10.17 -18.48
CA ASN A 139 -14.59 9.19 -18.17
C ASN A 139 -13.99 7.96 -17.48
N PHE A 140 -13.77 8.05 -16.18
CA PHE A 140 -13.13 6.98 -15.39
C PHE A 140 -13.77 5.61 -15.60
N SER A 141 -15.10 5.54 -15.68
CA SER A 141 -15.83 4.29 -15.85
C SER A 141 -15.56 3.61 -17.20
N ALA A 142 -15.38 4.39 -18.25
CA ALA A 142 -15.10 3.86 -19.59
C ALA A 142 -13.60 3.69 -19.85
N ASP A 143 -12.78 4.61 -19.29
CA ASP A 143 -11.37 4.71 -19.62
C ASP A 143 -10.48 3.83 -18.72
N VAL A 144 -10.89 3.59 -17.45
CA VAL A 144 -10.08 2.91 -16.44
C VAL A 144 -10.78 1.69 -15.86
N MET A 145 -11.91 1.90 -15.16
CA MET A 145 -12.63 0.81 -14.47
C MET A 145 -14.07 1.19 -14.18
N SER A 146 -15.03 0.38 -14.61
CA SER A 146 -16.44 0.56 -14.25
C SER A 146 -16.73 0.08 -12.82
N ALA A 147 -17.86 0.53 -12.26
CA ALA A 147 -18.30 0.09 -10.94
C ALA A 147 -18.62 -1.42 -10.91
N GLU A 148 -19.19 -1.94 -11.99
CA GLU A 148 -19.47 -3.38 -12.14
C GLU A 148 -18.16 -4.19 -12.16
N GLU A 149 -17.17 -3.71 -12.88
CA GLU A 149 -15.86 -4.35 -12.96
C GLU A 149 -15.14 -4.29 -11.62
N PHE A 150 -15.15 -3.14 -10.94
CA PHE A 150 -14.60 -3.00 -9.59
C PHE A 150 -15.22 -4.02 -8.63
N ASN A 151 -16.56 -4.12 -8.62
CA ASN A 151 -17.27 -5.06 -7.78
C ASN A 151 -16.93 -6.52 -8.15
N HIS A 152 -16.84 -6.84 -9.45
CA HIS A 152 -16.47 -8.17 -9.90
C HIS A 152 -15.05 -8.54 -9.45
N LEU A 153 -14.07 -7.67 -9.65
CA LEU A 153 -12.69 -7.88 -9.25
C LEU A 153 -12.56 -8.07 -7.74
N SER A 154 -13.18 -7.20 -6.95
CA SER A 154 -13.07 -7.21 -5.49
C SER A 154 -13.79 -8.39 -4.83
N THR A 155 -14.85 -8.94 -5.47
CA THR A 155 -15.63 -10.04 -4.91
C THR A 155 -15.22 -11.42 -5.42
N ASN A 156 -14.68 -11.52 -6.63
CA ASN A 156 -14.53 -12.82 -7.29
C ASN A 156 -13.11 -13.12 -7.79
N VAL A 157 -12.26 -12.10 -7.93
CA VAL A 157 -10.97 -12.25 -8.63
C VAL A 157 -9.78 -11.95 -7.77
N VAL A 158 -9.77 -10.78 -7.09
CA VAL A 158 -8.60 -10.30 -6.35
C VAL A 158 -8.67 -10.75 -4.90
N PRO A 159 -7.79 -11.67 -4.47
CA PRO A 159 -7.76 -12.09 -3.07
C PRO A 159 -7.07 -11.05 -2.19
N VAL A 160 -7.35 -11.07 -0.88
CA VAL A 160 -6.55 -10.33 0.09
C VAL A 160 -5.34 -11.16 0.48
N ILE A 161 -4.16 -10.62 0.21
CA ILE A 161 -2.89 -11.34 0.40
C ILE A 161 -1.97 -10.69 1.44
N VAL A 162 -2.41 -9.63 2.13
CA VAL A 162 -1.63 -8.98 3.19
C VAL A 162 -2.46 -8.93 4.47
N ASP A 163 -1.88 -9.45 5.57
CA ASP A 163 -2.49 -9.43 6.90
C ASP A 163 -2.18 -8.10 7.61
N ALA A 164 -2.66 -6.99 7.04
CA ALA A 164 -2.33 -5.65 7.51
C ALA A 164 -3.46 -4.98 8.30
N ARG A 165 -3.09 -4.17 9.30
CA ARG A 165 -4.04 -3.29 9.99
C ARG A 165 -4.70 -2.30 9.02
N PRO A 166 -5.98 -1.97 9.19
CA PRO A 166 -6.83 -2.16 10.39
C PRO A 166 -7.48 -3.54 10.51
N PHE A 167 -7.56 -4.33 9.45
CA PHE A 167 -8.30 -5.59 9.41
C PHE A 167 -7.48 -6.81 9.80
N GLY A 168 -6.15 -6.67 9.76
CA GLY A 168 -5.17 -7.68 10.10
C GLY A 168 -4.34 -7.30 11.31
N ARG A 169 -3.21 -8.00 11.48
CA ARG A 169 -2.35 -7.92 12.67
C ARG A 169 -1.17 -6.95 12.51
N PHE A 170 -0.65 -6.81 11.30
CA PHE A 170 0.66 -6.23 11.03
C PHE A 170 0.60 -4.79 10.51
N SER A 171 1.70 -4.08 10.66
CA SER A 171 1.90 -2.71 10.21
C SER A 171 2.80 -2.64 8.96
N MET A 172 2.98 -1.46 8.38
CA MET A 172 3.88 -1.28 7.22
C MET A 172 5.34 -1.62 7.52
N VAL A 173 5.80 -1.47 8.76
CA VAL A 173 7.18 -1.86 9.12
C VAL A 173 7.35 -3.37 9.13
N ASP A 174 6.31 -4.13 9.40
CA ASP A 174 6.33 -5.59 9.31
C ASP A 174 6.39 -6.03 7.84
N ILE A 175 5.67 -5.35 6.96
CA ILE A 175 5.73 -5.55 5.50
C ILE A 175 7.12 -5.19 4.97
N ASP A 176 7.68 -4.04 5.39
CA ASP A 176 9.06 -3.65 5.02
C ASP A 176 10.09 -4.70 5.42
N ALA A 177 9.99 -5.23 6.64
CA ALA A 177 10.87 -6.28 7.15
C ALA A 177 10.77 -7.62 6.37
N ARG A 178 9.71 -7.83 5.60
CA ARG A 178 9.51 -9.00 4.72
C ARG A 178 9.84 -8.72 3.26
N GLY A 179 10.50 -7.61 2.97
CA GLY A 179 10.95 -7.24 1.62
C GLY A 179 10.11 -6.13 0.97
N GLY A 180 9.12 -5.58 1.66
CA GLY A 180 8.34 -4.43 1.20
C GLY A 180 7.21 -4.77 0.22
N ILE A 181 6.64 -3.72 -0.39
CA ILE A 181 5.49 -3.89 -1.29
C ILE A 181 5.82 -4.67 -2.56
N GLN A 182 7.06 -4.65 -3.02
CA GLN A 182 7.48 -5.37 -4.22
C GLN A 182 7.25 -6.88 -4.12
N VAL A 183 7.19 -7.45 -2.91
CA VAL A 183 6.91 -8.87 -2.68
C VAL A 183 5.51 -9.24 -3.19
N PHE A 184 4.49 -8.55 -2.70
CA PHE A 184 3.13 -8.85 -3.11
C PHE A 184 2.78 -8.30 -4.51
N VAL A 185 3.42 -7.22 -4.97
CA VAL A 185 3.26 -6.73 -6.34
C VAL A 185 3.81 -7.75 -7.33
N LYS A 186 4.97 -8.37 -7.03
CA LYS A 186 5.55 -9.44 -7.84
C LYS A 186 4.62 -10.67 -7.91
N ASP A 187 4.10 -11.11 -6.78
CA ASP A 187 3.20 -12.27 -6.70
C ASP A 187 1.89 -12.05 -7.48
N LEU A 188 1.32 -10.83 -7.41
CA LEU A 188 0.15 -10.45 -8.22
C LEU A 188 0.47 -10.39 -9.72
N LEU A 189 1.66 -9.91 -10.10
CA LEU A 189 2.11 -9.90 -11.49
C LEU A 189 2.29 -11.32 -12.02
N ASP A 190 2.96 -12.19 -11.26
CA ASP A 190 3.17 -13.59 -11.64
C ASP A 190 1.87 -14.38 -11.74
N ALA A 191 0.85 -14.00 -10.95
CA ALA A 191 -0.50 -14.55 -11.05
C ALA A 191 -1.32 -14.00 -12.25
N GLY A 192 -0.76 -13.09 -13.04
CA GLY A 192 -1.42 -12.50 -14.22
C GLY A 192 -2.52 -11.49 -13.88
N LEU A 193 -2.53 -10.95 -12.66
CA LEU A 193 -3.51 -9.95 -12.22
C LEU A 193 -3.10 -8.52 -12.56
N LEU A 194 -1.83 -8.26 -12.87
CA LEU A 194 -1.28 -6.96 -13.21
C LEU A 194 -0.70 -6.93 -14.63
N ASN A 195 -0.73 -5.76 -15.26
CA ASN A 195 0.00 -5.49 -16.49
C ASN A 195 1.45 -5.11 -16.17
N GLY A 196 2.42 -5.93 -16.56
CA GLY A 196 3.83 -5.69 -16.31
C GLY A 196 4.49 -4.68 -17.24
N ASP A 197 3.85 -4.33 -18.37
CA ASP A 197 4.45 -3.48 -19.41
C ASP A 197 4.30 -1.97 -19.13
N VAL A 198 3.63 -1.59 -18.02
CA VAL A 198 3.48 -0.19 -17.64
C VAL A 198 4.83 0.42 -17.26
N LEU A 199 5.11 1.61 -17.82
CA LEU A 199 6.35 2.36 -17.59
C LEU A 199 6.38 2.94 -16.17
N THR A 200 7.58 3.02 -15.59
CA THR A 200 7.81 3.62 -14.26
C THR A 200 8.81 4.77 -14.31
N CYS A 201 8.90 5.56 -13.25
CA CYS A 201 9.86 6.66 -13.11
C CYS A 201 11.32 6.22 -13.13
N THR A 202 11.60 4.93 -12.94
CA THR A 202 12.95 4.38 -13.11
C THR A 202 13.35 4.24 -14.59
N GLY A 203 12.40 4.46 -15.51
CA GLY A 203 12.60 4.26 -16.95
C GLY A 203 12.61 2.80 -17.37
N GLU A 204 12.19 1.91 -16.47
CA GLU A 204 11.92 0.48 -16.66
C GLU A 204 10.41 0.25 -16.65
N THR A 205 9.96 -0.86 -17.22
CA THR A 205 8.59 -1.34 -17.00
C THR A 205 8.45 -1.89 -15.57
N LEU A 206 7.20 -2.07 -15.11
CA LEU A 206 6.93 -2.68 -13.81
C LEU A 206 7.55 -4.08 -13.70
N ALA A 207 7.46 -4.89 -14.77
CA ALA A 207 8.04 -6.24 -14.81
C ALA A 207 9.57 -6.19 -14.72
N GLU A 208 10.23 -5.31 -15.48
CA GLU A 208 11.68 -5.13 -15.44
C GLU A 208 12.17 -4.63 -14.06
N GLN A 209 11.46 -3.66 -13.46
CA GLN A 209 11.78 -3.17 -12.12
C GLN A 209 11.67 -4.29 -11.08
N LEU A 210 10.62 -5.12 -11.13
CA LEU A 210 10.45 -6.24 -10.22
C LEU A 210 11.49 -7.34 -10.44
N ALA A 211 11.87 -7.61 -11.69
CA ALA A 211 12.93 -8.55 -12.01
C ALA A 211 14.29 -8.09 -11.48
N ARG A 212 14.58 -6.79 -11.55
CA ARG A 212 15.82 -6.20 -11.01
C ARG A 212 15.85 -6.18 -9.49
N LEU A 213 14.71 -5.89 -8.84
CA LEU A 213 14.59 -5.86 -7.38
C LEU A 213 14.68 -7.25 -6.75
N ASP A 214 14.33 -8.29 -7.50
CA ASP A 214 14.33 -9.70 -7.09
C ASP A 214 13.78 -9.92 -5.67
N PRO A 215 12.52 -9.49 -5.40
CA PRO A 215 11.97 -9.59 -4.04
C PRO A 215 11.83 -11.05 -3.61
N PRO A 216 11.95 -11.33 -2.29
CA PRO A 216 11.73 -12.68 -1.79
C PRO A 216 10.29 -13.16 -2.03
N ALA A 217 10.07 -14.47 -1.95
CA ALA A 217 8.73 -15.02 -1.97
C ALA A 217 7.91 -14.58 -0.74
N PRO A 218 6.56 -14.52 -0.84
CA PRO A 218 5.68 -14.29 0.30
C PRO A 218 5.98 -15.25 1.47
N ASP A 219 6.03 -14.72 2.69
CA ASP A 219 6.38 -15.48 3.90
C ASP A 219 5.23 -16.36 4.43
N GLY A 220 4.01 -16.11 3.99
CA GLY A 220 2.81 -16.84 4.38
C GLY A 220 2.24 -16.46 5.77
N ASP A 221 2.78 -15.40 6.40
CA ASP A 221 2.30 -14.87 7.67
C ASP A 221 1.91 -13.38 7.55
N VAL A 222 2.85 -12.51 7.21
CA VAL A 222 2.58 -11.08 6.94
C VAL A 222 2.09 -10.89 5.51
N ILE A 223 2.79 -11.50 4.55
CA ILE A 223 2.48 -11.46 3.13
C ILE A 223 2.17 -12.89 2.66
N HIS A 224 0.93 -13.10 2.25
CA HIS A 224 0.46 -14.37 1.70
C HIS A 224 0.59 -14.36 0.17
N SER A 225 0.61 -15.55 -0.44
CA SER A 225 0.59 -15.64 -1.91
C SER A 225 -0.84 -15.61 -2.47
N VAL A 226 -0.97 -15.24 -3.73
CA VAL A 226 -2.26 -15.34 -4.46
C VAL A 226 -2.79 -16.76 -4.46
N ALA A 227 -1.91 -17.78 -4.54
CA ALA A 227 -2.28 -19.18 -4.50
C ALA A 227 -2.78 -19.66 -3.12
N LYS A 228 -2.36 -18.97 -2.04
CA LYS A 228 -2.78 -19.26 -0.66
C LYS A 228 -3.04 -17.95 0.09
N PRO A 229 -4.12 -17.25 -0.23
CA PRO A 229 -4.37 -15.90 0.28
C PRO A 229 -4.77 -15.87 1.75
N TYR A 230 -4.59 -14.71 2.39
CA TYR A 230 -5.10 -14.40 3.72
C TYR A 230 -6.62 -14.51 3.77
N LYS A 231 -7.30 -13.96 2.73
CA LYS A 231 -8.75 -14.13 2.50
C LYS A 231 -9.00 -14.34 1.01
N PRO A 232 -9.94 -15.22 0.62
CA PRO A 232 -10.15 -15.56 -0.79
C PRO A 232 -10.59 -14.40 -1.66
N CYS A 233 -11.43 -13.48 -1.15
CA CYS A 233 -11.83 -12.24 -1.81
C CYS A 233 -12.24 -11.20 -0.79
N LEU A 234 -12.09 -9.93 -1.13
CA LEU A 234 -12.54 -8.84 -0.30
C LEU A 234 -13.93 -8.41 -0.76
N LEU A 235 -14.95 -8.59 0.11
CA LEU A 235 -16.06 -7.66 0.09
C LEU A 235 -15.49 -6.33 0.61
N TYR A 236 -15.40 -5.35 -0.26
CA TYR A 236 -15.05 -3.97 0.10
C TYR A 236 -16.22 -3.36 0.87
N THR A 237 -16.50 -3.93 2.03
CA THR A 237 -17.44 -3.36 2.98
C THR A 237 -16.64 -2.56 3.99
N SER A 238 -16.85 -1.25 3.99
CA SER A 238 -16.58 -0.48 5.20
C SER A 238 -17.24 -1.25 6.35
N PRO A 239 -16.51 -1.60 7.44
CA PRO A 239 -17.15 -2.28 8.55
C PRO A 239 -18.28 -1.41 9.04
N SER A 240 -19.50 -1.88 8.82
CA SER A 240 -20.66 -1.30 9.47
C SER A 240 -20.48 -1.52 10.97
N PRO A 241 -20.91 -0.59 11.84
CA PRO A 241 -20.95 -0.82 13.28
C PRO A 241 -21.70 -2.10 13.69
N ARG A 242 -22.46 -2.72 12.77
CA ARG A 242 -23.15 -3.98 12.95
C ARG A 242 -22.27 -5.22 12.72
N ASP A 243 -21.12 -5.07 12.07
CA ASP A 243 -20.21 -6.18 11.75
C ASP A 243 -19.13 -6.35 12.83
N CYS A 244 -19.10 -5.43 13.81
CA CYS A 244 -18.25 -5.50 15.00
C CYS A 244 -19.02 -6.23 16.14
N LYS A 245 -19.27 -7.53 15.97
CA LYS A 245 -19.74 -8.40 17.06
C LYS A 245 -18.78 -9.57 17.25
#